data_3a641d2e794f4cf4037ea88e3d979157
#
_entry.id   3a641d2e794f4cf4037ea88e3d979157
#
_cell.length_a   1.000
_cell.length_b   1.000
_cell.length_c   1.000
_cell.angle_alpha   90.00
_cell.angle_beta   90.00
_cell.angle_gamma   90.00
#
_symmetry.space_group_name_H-M   'P 1'
#
loop_
_entity.id
_entity.type
_entity.pdbx_description
1 polymer ?
#
loop_
_entity_poly.entity_id
_entity_poly.type
_entity_poly.pdbx_seq_one_letter_code
_entity_poly.pdbx_strand_id
1 'polypeptide(L)'
;MSVKRNHRSRWLNVASFAARLLFWFAITAPIGEKPLVPPLFLPSPLSVARTFMMLMKNGYQGKSLAYHLGISLFRFGLGFSLTVLVAVPVGLWMGMNESVKAVLDPPIEITRPMPKLALLPLLIIWFGIGEVAKVVIIILALFPILSISAMQAVRGVGRRKIQAALALGASRTTIFRRVIFPASLPGIFTSIRVSIGLGVTMLVGAEMIATSAGIAYMAMSASDFLLTNVVIVGVLIMAFLGYALDLIARAVENRVVHWGGKEG
;
A
#
# COMPACT_ATOMS: atom_id res chain seq x y z
N MET A 1 14.05 22.50 12.08
CA MET A 1 13.34 23.62 11.41
C MET A 1 11.86 23.22 11.29
N SER A 2 10.99 23.80 12.10
CA SER A 2 9.54 23.65 11.96
C SER A 2 9.15 24.36 10.66
N VAL A 3 8.84 23.59 9.62
CA VAL A 3 8.24 24.15 8.40
C VAL A 3 6.85 24.68 8.81
N LYS A 4 6.78 26.00 9.05
CA LYS A 4 5.52 26.73 9.16
C LYS A 4 4.71 26.36 7.91
N ARG A 5 3.71 25.50 8.07
CA ARG A 5 2.79 25.10 7.01
C ARG A 5 2.07 26.37 6.55
N ASN A 6 2.63 26.98 5.50
CA ASN A 6 2.24 28.27 5.01
C ASN A 6 0.75 28.22 4.63
N HIS A 7 -0.09 29.10 5.15
CA HIS A 7 -1.53 29.23 4.79
C HIS A 7 -1.70 29.24 3.26
N ARG A 8 -0.76 29.84 2.54
CA ARG A 8 -0.72 29.86 1.08
C ARG A 8 -0.67 28.47 0.43
N SER A 9 0.05 27.50 1.01
CA SER A 9 0.12 26.14 0.48
C SER A 9 -1.19 25.35 0.67
N ARG A 10 -1.94 25.63 1.74
CA ARG A 10 -3.26 25.03 1.96
C ARG A 10 -4.27 25.52 0.93
N TRP A 11 -4.30 26.83 0.67
CA TRP A 11 -5.18 27.41 -0.35
C TRP A 11 -4.87 26.90 -1.76
N LEU A 12 -3.58 26.77 -2.10
CA LEU A 12 -3.17 26.19 -3.38
C LEU A 12 -3.62 24.73 -3.53
N ASN A 13 -3.54 23.92 -2.48
CA ASN A 13 -4.01 22.55 -2.51
C ASN A 13 -5.53 22.46 -2.69
N VAL A 14 -6.29 23.28 -1.95
CA VAL A 14 -7.76 23.35 -2.08
C VAL A 14 -8.16 23.84 -3.47
N ALA A 15 -7.52 24.90 -3.97
CA ALA A 15 -7.77 25.45 -5.30
C ALA A 15 -7.45 24.41 -6.41
N SER A 16 -6.34 23.69 -6.29
CA SER A 16 -5.98 22.60 -7.22
C SER A 16 -6.99 21.46 -7.22
N PHE A 17 -7.50 21.07 -6.05
CA PHE A 17 -8.53 20.04 -5.94
C PHE A 17 -9.86 20.51 -6.53
N ALA A 18 -10.28 21.73 -6.17
CA ALA A 18 -11.49 22.34 -6.72
C ALA A 18 -11.42 22.49 -8.25
N ALA A 19 -10.28 22.93 -8.79
CA ALA A 19 -10.07 23.04 -10.23
C ALA A 19 -10.21 21.70 -10.96
N ARG A 20 -9.69 20.61 -10.38
CA ARG A 20 -9.85 19.25 -10.95
C ARG A 20 -11.29 18.76 -10.91
N LEU A 21 -12.02 19.04 -9.82
CA LEU A 21 -13.44 18.70 -9.73
C LEU A 21 -14.27 19.51 -10.72
N LEU A 22 -14.00 20.81 -10.84
CA LEU A 22 -14.68 21.70 -11.81
C LEU A 22 -14.38 21.25 -13.25
N PHE A 23 -13.13 20.88 -13.54
CA PHE A 23 -12.76 20.34 -14.83
C PHE A 23 -13.55 19.03 -15.14
N TRP A 24 -13.60 18.09 -14.18
CA TRP A 24 -14.38 16.87 -14.35
C TRP A 24 -15.86 17.18 -14.57
N PHE A 25 -16.43 18.10 -13.79
CA PHE A 25 -17.81 18.56 -13.97
C PHE A 25 -18.02 19.15 -15.37
N ALA A 26 -17.13 20.04 -15.83
CA ALA A 26 -17.23 20.73 -17.10
C ALA A 26 -17.24 19.76 -18.30
N ILE A 27 -16.35 18.74 -18.31
CA ILE A 27 -16.28 17.79 -19.45
C ILE A 27 -17.42 16.77 -19.43
N THR A 28 -18.09 16.56 -18.29
CA THR A 28 -19.24 15.66 -18.16
C THR A 28 -20.58 16.38 -18.15
N ALA A 29 -20.58 17.71 -18.11
CA ALA A 29 -21.78 18.51 -18.23
C ALA A 29 -22.33 18.49 -19.67
N PRO A 30 -23.65 18.47 -19.86
CA PRO A 30 -24.22 18.58 -21.19
C PRO A 30 -23.97 19.99 -21.74
N ILE A 31 -23.27 20.06 -22.88
CA ILE A 31 -23.11 21.28 -23.67
C ILE A 31 -24.04 21.13 -24.88
N GLY A 32 -25.21 21.76 -24.83
CA GLY A 32 -26.32 21.52 -25.76
C GLY A 32 -27.02 20.18 -25.45
N GLU A 33 -27.22 19.35 -26.47
CA GLU A 33 -27.95 18.08 -26.30
C GLU A 33 -27.12 16.91 -25.78
N LYS A 34 -25.79 16.98 -25.80
CA LYS A 34 -24.90 15.86 -25.41
C LYS A 34 -23.72 16.34 -24.58
N PRO A 35 -23.26 15.55 -23.58
CA PRO A 35 -22.02 15.83 -22.87
C PRO A 35 -20.80 15.64 -23.80
N LEU A 36 -19.69 16.34 -23.54
CA LEU A 36 -18.42 16.18 -24.26
C LEU A 36 -17.90 14.74 -24.21
N VAL A 37 -18.04 14.11 -23.05
CA VAL A 37 -17.67 12.70 -22.83
C VAL A 37 -18.92 11.91 -22.49
N PRO A 38 -19.26 10.85 -23.23
CA PRO A 38 -20.41 10.02 -22.92
C PRO A 38 -20.32 9.43 -21.50
N PRO A 39 -21.45 9.35 -20.75
CA PRO A 39 -21.48 8.82 -19.38
C PRO A 39 -20.95 7.38 -19.23
N LEU A 40 -20.97 6.62 -20.33
CA LEU A 40 -20.39 5.28 -20.39
C LEU A 40 -18.89 5.28 -20.17
N PHE A 41 -18.17 6.30 -20.64
CA PHE A 41 -16.71 6.39 -20.49
C PHE A 41 -16.34 7.17 -19.22
N LEU A 42 -17.02 8.28 -18.96
CA LEU A 42 -16.78 9.10 -17.78
C LEU A 42 -18.10 9.68 -17.24
N PRO A 43 -18.68 9.05 -16.22
CA PRO A 43 -19.88 9.56 -15.58
C PRO A 43 -19.60 10.84 -14.79
N SER A 44 -20.65 11.65 -14.59
CA SER A 44 -20.54 12.90 -13.84
C SER A 44 -20.24 12.65 -12.36
N PRO A 45 -19.53 13.57 -11.66
CA PRO A 45 -19.28 13.46 -10.23
C PRO A 45 -20.55 13.24 -9.40
N LEU A 46 -21.66 13.87 -9.82
CA LEU A 46 -22.94 13.73 -9.13
C LEU A 46 -23.54 12.33 -9.28
N SER A 47 -23.43 11.71 -10.47
CA SER A 47 -23.89 10.34 -10.68
C SER A 47 -23.06 9.33 -9.91
N VAL A 48 -21.75 9.53 -9.83
CA VAL A 48 -20.84 8.71 -9.00
C VAL A 48 -21.20 8.83 -7.51
N ALA A 49 -21.45 10.04 -7.00
CA ALA A 49 -21.87 10.26 -5.62
C ALA A 49 -23.23 9.60 -5.31
N ARG A 50 -24.20 9.69 -6.22
CA ARG A 50 -25.50 9.01 -6.09
C ARG A 50 -25.33 7.49 -6.07
N THR A 51 -24.49 6.95 -6.95
CA THR A 51 -24.17 5.51 -6.98
C THR A 51 -23.48 5.06 -5.70
N PHE A 52 -22.55 5.84 -5.15
CA PHE A 52 -21.96 5.54 -3.84
C PHE A 52 -23.01 5.45 -2.74
N MET A 53 -23.94 6.42 -2.66
CA MET A 53 -25.03 6.39 -1.68
C MET A 53 -25.97 5.19 -1.87
N MET A 54 -26.24 4.82 -3.13
CA MET A 54 -27.04 3.63 -3.46
C MET A 54 -26.33 2.34 -2.99
N LEU A 55 -25.02 2.20 -3.25
CA LEU A 55 -24.23 1.06 -2.81
C LEU A 55 -24.12 0.97 -1.28
N MET A 56 -24.09 2.11 -0.60
CA MET A 56 -24.13 2.14 0.88
C MET A 56 -25.45 1.58 1.44
N LYS A 57 -26.58 1.85 0.77
CA LYS A 57 -27.90 1.40 1.21
C LYS A 57 -28.22 -0.04 0.76
N ASN A 58 -28.01 -0.33 -0.50
CA ASN A 58 -28.47 -1.54 -1.15
C ASN A 58 -27.38 -2.60 -1.33
N GLY A 59 -26.10 -2.20 -1.21
CA GLY A 59 -24.97 -3.08 -1.50
C GLY A 59 -24.78 -3.36 -3.00
N TYR A 60 -24.00 -4.42 -3.27
CA TYR A 60 -23.72 -4.91 -4.62
C TYR A 60 -23.81 -6.43 -4.63
N GLN A 61 -24.57 -7.01 -5.58
CA GLN A 61 -24.77 -8.47 -5.72
C GLN A 61 -25.11 -9.18 -4.39
N GLY A 62 -26.08 -8.63 -3.65
CA GLY A 62 -26.57 -9.22 -2.39
C GLY A 62 -25.64 -9.05 -1.18
N LYS A 63 -24.52 -8.34 -1.31
CA LYS A 63 -23.58 -8.07 -0.22
C LYS A 63 -23.46 -6.59 0.03
N SER A 64 -23.39 -6.18 1.30
CA SER A 64 -23.22 -4.77 1.66
C SER A 64 -21.85 -4.23 1.21
N LEU A 65 -21.76 -2.92 0.95
CA LEU A 65 -20.49 -2.26 0.65
C LEU A 65 -19.47 -2.46 1.79
N ALA A 66 -19.95 -2.44 3.03
CA ALA A 66 -19.12 -2.70 4.22
C ALA A 66 -18.53 -4.12 4.22
N TYR A 67 -19.28 -5.12 3.74
CA TYR A 67 -18.77 -6.48 3.59
C TYR A 67 -17.64 -6.56 2.55
N HIS A 68 -17.83 -5.94 1.36
CA HIS A 68 -16.79 -5.88 0.34
C HIS A 68 -15.53 -5.19 0.86
N LEU A 69 -15.68 -4.05 1.57
CA LEU A 69 -14.56 -3.34 2.16
C LEU A 69 -13.87 -4.16 3.27
N GLY A 70 -14.64 -4.79 4.13
CA GLY A 70 -14.12 -5.61 5.22
C GLY A 70 -13.26 -6.79 4.74
N ILE A 71 -13.72 -7.47 3.68
CA ILE A 71 -12.95 -8.59 3.12
C ILE A 71 -11.66 -8.12 2.43
N SER A 72 -11.69 -6.98 1.71
CA SER A 72 -10.48 -6.37 1.14
C SER A 72 -9.47 -5.95 2.22
N LEU A 73 -9.96 -5.32 3.29
CA LEU A 73 -9.12 -4.94 4.45
C LEU A 73 -8.54 -6.16 5.17
N PHE A 74 -9.32 -7.21 5.34
CA PHE A 74 -8.85 -8.46 5.95
C PHE A 74 -7.71 -9.09 5.14
N ARG A 75 -7.89 -9.25 3.82
CA ARG A 75 -6.86 -9.82 2.93
C ARG A 75 -5.58 -9.01 2.95
N PHE A 76 -5.72 -7.69 2.77
CA PHE A 76 -4.58 -6.77 2.80
C PHE A 76 -3.91 -6.80 4.17
N GLY A 77 -4.67 -6.60 5.25
CA GLY A 77 -4.17 -6.53 6.62
C GLY A 77 -3.42 -7.79 7.02
N LEU A 78 -3.98 -8.97 6.72
CA LEU A 78 -3.35 -10.25 7.02
C LEU A 78 -2.05 -10.42 6.22
N GLY A 79 -2.09 -10.28 4.88
CA GLY A 79 -0.92 -10.45 4.01
C GLY A 79 0.19 -9.44 4.33
N PHE A 80 -0.17 -8.18 4.52
CA PHE A 80 0.76 -7.11 4.85
C PHE A 80 1.41 -7.31 6.23
N SER A 81 0.62 -7.60 7.26
CA SER A 81 1.14 -7.80 8.62
C SER A 81 2.06 -9.02 8.71
N LEU A 82 1.68 -10.14 8.10
CA LEU A 82 2.54 -11.32 8.04
C LEU A 82 3.85 -11.02 7.29
N THR A 83 3.77 -10.26 6.20
CA THR A 83 4.99 -9.88 5.46
C THR A 83 5.90 -9.01 6.31
N VAL A 84 5.38 -7.98 6.99
CA VAL A 84 6.18 -7.10 7.86
C VAL A 84 6.83 -7.89 8.97
N LEU A 85 6.06 -8.78 9.62
CA LEU A 85 6.54 -9.62 10.73
C LEU A 85 7.68 -10.57 10.35
N VAL A 86 7.75 -11.01 9.10
CA VAL A 86 8.79 -11.93 8.62
C VAL A 86 9.89 -11.20 7.86
N ALA A 87 9.54 -10.34 6.89
CA ALA A 87 10.50 -9.70 6.01
C ALA A 87 11.41 -8.69 6.73
N VAL A 88 10.88 -7.94 7.72
CA VAL A 88 11.69 -6.97 8.46
C VAL A 88 12.75 -7.68 9.31
N PRO A 89 12.44 -8.68 10.16
CA PRO A 89 13.46 -9.44 10.88
C PRO A 89 14.48 -10.13 9.96
N VAL A 90 14.04 -10.72 8.84
CA VAL A 90 14.94 -11.33 7.84
C VAL A 90 15.91 -10.28 7.28
N GLY A 91 15.39 -9.12 6.86
CA GLY A 91 16.22 -8.02 6.35
C GLY A 91 17.19 -7.46 7.39
N LEU A 92 16.76 -7.30 8.65
CA LEU A 92 17.64 -6.91 9.76
C LEU A 92 18.77 -7.94 9.94
N TRP A 93 18.47 -9.22 9.88
CA TRP A 93 19.46 -10.30 10.00
C TRP A 93 20.45 -10.29 8.85
N MET A 94 19.96 -10.16 7.61
CA MET A 94 20.82 -10.00 6.41
C MET A 94 21.71 -8.74 6.50
N GLY A 95 21.20 -7.66 7.08
CA GLY A 95 21.97 -6.43 7.28
C GLY A 95 23.12 -6.57 8.28
N MET A 96 22.95 -7.43 9.28
CA MET A 96 23.92 -7.68 10.37
C MET A 96 24.92 -8.79 10.07
N ASN A 97 24.61 -9.73 9.17
CA ASN A 97 25.40 -10.95 8.97
C ASN A 97 25.64 -11.22 7.49
N GLU A 98 26.91 -11.16 7.07
CA GLU A 98 27.29 -11.35 5.67
C GLU A 98 27.00 -12.77 5.16
N SER A 99 27.13 -13.80 6.01
CA SER A 99 26.84 -15.18 5.62
C SER A 99 25.35 -15.37 5.35
N VAL A 100 24.49 -14.79 6.22
CA VAL A 100 23.03 -14.82 6.02
C VAL A 100 22.65 -14.06 4.76
N LYS A 101 23.25 -12.90 4.53
CA LYS A 101 23.05 -12.15 3.29
C LYS A 101 23.46 -12.97 2.08
N ALA A 102 24.64 -13.56 2.07
CA ALA A 102 25.14 -14.35 0.94
C ALA A 102 24.22 -15.50 0.54
N VAL A 103 23.48 -16.07 1.51
CA VAL A 103 22.53 -17.16 1.27
C VAL A 103 21.16 -16.65 0.83
N LEU A 104 20.63 -15.61 1.47
CA LEU A 104 19.24 -15.17 1.25
C LEU A 104 19.09 -14.11 0.16
N ASP A 105 20.11 -13.29 -0.10
CA ASP A 105 20.05 -12.21 -1.07
C ASP A 105 19.81 -12.72 -2.52
N PRO A 106 20.53 -13.75 -3.02
CA PRO A 106 20.35 -14.22 -4.40
C PRO A 106 18.91 -14.69 -4.69
N PRO A 107 18.27 -15.58 -3.88
CA PRO A 107 16.90 -15.99 -4.16
C PRO A 107 15.89 -14.83 -4.02
N ILE A 108 16.10 -13.88 -3.11
CA ILE A 108 15.25 -12.72 -2.96
C ILE A 108 15.36 -11.79 -4.18
N GLU A 109 16.58 -11.52 -4.63
CA GLU A 109 16.83 -10.67 -5.82
C GLU A 109 16.27 -11.30 -7.10
N ILE A 110 16.38 -12.62 -7.29
CA ILE A 110 15.80 -13.33 -8.45
C ILE A 110 14.26 -13.21 -8.45
N THR A 111 13.64 -13.31 -7.29
CA THR A 111 12.17 -13.22 -7.21
C THR A 111 11.64 -11.80 -7.38
N ARG A 112 12.47 -10.77 -7.16
CA ARG A 112 12.07 -9.37 -7.18
C ARG A 112 11.45 -8.90 -8.51
N PRO A 113 12.07 -9.13 -9.69
CA PRO A 113 11.53 -8.71 -10.98
C PRO A 113 10.39 -9.60 -11.51
N MET A 114 10.09 -10.73 -10.86
CA MET A 114 9.05 -11.65 -11.35
C MET A 114 7.67 -10.98 -11.32
N PRO A 115 6.83 -11.17 -12.36
CA PRO A 115 5.45 -10.67 -12.38
C PRO A 115 4.58 -11.48 -11.41
N LYS A 116 4.45 -10.99 -10.18
CA LYS A 116 3.77 -11.72 -9.10
C LYS A 116 2.34 -12.15 -9.45
N LEU A 117 1.56 -11.28 -10.12
CA LEU A 117 0.19 -11.61 -10.51
C LEU A 117 0.11 -12.80 -11.47
N ALA A 118 1.13 -13.05 -12.26
CA ALA A 118 1.20 -14.23 -13.12
C ALA A 118 1.30 -15.54 -12.35
N LEU A 119 1.70 -15.49 -11.07
CA LEU A 119 1.74 -16.66 -10.18
C LEU A 119 0.37 -17.00 -9.58
N LEU A 120 -0.62 -16.11 -9.68
CA LEU A 120 -1.90 -16.32 -9.02
C LEU A 120 -2.64 -17.59 -9.47
N PRO A 121 -2.70 -17.96 -10.78
CA PRO A 121 -3.28 -19.23 -11.19
C PRO A 121 -2.57 -20.44 -10.55
N LEU A 122 -1.25 -20.41 -10.43
CA LEU A 122 -0.48 -21.46 -9.78
C LEU A 122 -0.78 -21.57 -8.28
N LEU A 123 -0.91 -20.42 -7.60
CA LEU A 123 -1.31 -20.38 -6.19
C LEU A 123 -2.72 -20.94 -5.98
N ILE A 124 -3.63 -20.70 -6.94
CA ILE A 124 -4.98 -21.28 -6.90
C ILE A 124 -4.93 -22.82 -7.06
N ILE A 125 -4.06 -23.31 -7.92
CA ILE A 125 -3.86 -24.77 -8.10
C ILE A 125 -3.32 -25.39 -6.80
N TRP A 126 -2.38 -24.74 -6.12
CA TRP A 126 -1.73 -25.26 -4.92
C TRP A 126 -2.60 -25.12 -3.65
N PHE A 127 -3.28 -23.99 -3.48
CA PHE A 127 -4.01 -23.64 -2.25
C PHE A 127 -5.54 -23.64 -2.42
N GLY A 128 -6.03 -23.89 -3.63
CA GLY A 128 -7.45 -23.83 -3.94
C GLY A 128 -7.96 -22.40 -4.18
N ILE A 129 -9.23 -22.33 -4.63
CA ILE A 129 -9.95 -21.06 -4.76
C ILE A 129 -10.37 -20.60 -3.36
N GLY A 130 -9.59 -19.72 -2.76
CA GLY A 130 -9.86 -19.25 -1.38
C GLY A 130 -9.06 -18.02 -1.00
N GLU A 131 -9.10 -17.69 0.27
CA GLU A 131 -8.41 -16.50 0.81
C GLU A 131 -6.89 -16.70 0.89
N VAL A 132 -6.43 -17.96 1.05
CA VAL A 132 -5.01 -18.30 1.20
C VAL A 132 -4.20 -17.82 -0.01
N ALA A 133 -4.62 -18.19 -1.23
CA ALA A 133 -3.92 -17.80 -2.46
C ALA A 133 -3.79 -16.26 -2.59
N LYS A 134 -4.82 -15.51 -2.19
CA LYS A 134 -4.87 -14.04 -2.24
C LYS A 134 -3.94 -13.39 -1.20
N VAL A 135 -3.88 -13.97 0.00
CA VAL A 135 -2.96 -13.50 1.05
C VAL A 135 -1.51 -13.83 0.67
N VAL A 136 -1.26 -15.03 0.17
CA VAL A 136 0.09 -15.47 -0.24
C VAL A 136 0.65 -14.60 -1.37
N ILE A 137 -0.17 -14.19 -2.36
CA ILE A 137 0.32 -13.32 -3.44
C ILE A 137 0.78 -11.97 -2.92
N ILE A 138 0.09 -11.39 -1.91
CA ILE A 138 0.50 -10.15 -1.26
C ILE A 138 1.84 -10.34 -0.56
N ILE A 139 2.01 -11.46 0.18
CA ILE A 139 3.25 -11.79 0.88
C ILE A 139 4.41 -11.92 -0.13
N LEU A 140 4.22 -12.71 -1.19
CA LEU A 140 5.25 -12.92 -2.23
C LEU A 140 5.66 -11.63 -2.92
N ALA A 141 4.75 -10.69 -3.09
CA ALA A 141 5.04 -9.41 -3.72
C ALA A 141 5.83 -8.47 -2.79
N LEU A 142 5.46 -8.41 -1.52
CA LEU A 142 6.01 -7.44 -0.59
C LEU A 142 7.28 -7.92 0.13
N PHE A 143 7.43 -9.24 0.31
CA PHE A 143 8.55 -9.84 1.05
C PHE A 143 9.92 -9.44 0.52
N PRO A 144 10.22 -9.55 -0.79
CA PRO A 144 11.52 -9.17 -1.33
C PRO A 144 11.85 -7.68 -1.10
N ILE A 145 10.85 -6.83 -1.30
CA ILE A 145 11.01 -5.37 -1.20
C ILE A 145 11.30 -4.98 0.25
N LEU A 146 10.50 -5.49 1.19
CA LEU A 146 10.65 -5.16 2.62
C LEU A 146 11.94 -5.72 3.22
N SER A 147 12.32 -6.97 2.87
CA SER A 147 13.54 -7.57 3.39
C SER A 147 14.80 -6.86 2.88
N ILE A 148 14.88 -6.56 1.58
CA ILE A 148 16.02 -5.80 1.02
C ILE A 148 16.08 -4.39 1.61
N SER A 149 14.94 -3.70 1.71
CA SER A 149 14.92 -2.35 2.27
C SER A 149 15.31 -2.32 3.76
N ALA A 150 14.87 -3.29 4.55
CA ALA A 150 15.29 -3.42 5.94
C ALA A 150 16.80 -3.72 6.06
N MET A 151 17.32 -4.59 5.21
CA MET A 151 18.77 -4.84 5.10
C MET A 151 19.54 -3.56 4.77
N GLN A 152 19.07 -2.80 3.77
CA GLN A 152 19.71 -1.55 3.35
C GLN A 152 19.63 -0.48 4.46
N ALA A 153 18.53 -0.41 5.20
CA ALA A 153 18.38 0.51 6.33
C ALA A 153 19.41 0.23 7.44
N VAL A 154 19.68 -1.05 7.74
CA VAL A 154 20.74 -1.45 8.68
C VAL A 154 22.13 -1.08 8.15
N ARG A 155 22.45 -1.40 6.90
CA ARG A 155 23.76 -1.13 6.29
C ARG A 155 24.01 0.36 6.08
N GLY A 156 22.95 1.16 5.96
CA GLY A 156 23.02 2.61 5.85
C GLY A 156 23.36 3.32 7.17
N VAL A 157 23.37 2.62 8.30
CA VAL A 157 23.78 3.21 9.58
C VAL A 157 25.23 3.62 9.54
N GLY A 158 25.49 4.91 9.81
CA GLY A 158 26.82 5.51 9.70
C GLY A 158 27.88 4.80 10.52
N ARG A 159 28.99 4.37 9.87
CA ARG A 159 30.10 3.65 10.52
C ARG A 159 30.68 4.41 11.71
N ARG A 160 30.69 5.75 11.70
CA ARG A 160 31.16 6.57 12.82
C ARG A 160 30.37 6.33 14.10
N LYS A 161 29.04 6.16 14.01
CA LYS A 161 28.18 5.87 15.17
C LYS A 161 28.53 4.49 15.79
N ILE A 162 28.79 3.51 14.94
CA ILE A 162 29.17 2.15 15.35
C ILE A 162 30.57 2.16 15.99
N GLN A 163 31.53 2.84 15.36
CA GLN A 163 32.90 2.96 15.90
C GLN A 163 32.95 3.68 17.23
N ALA A 164 32.19 4.75 17.41
CA ALA A 164 32.08 5.46 18.68
C ALA A 164 31.53 4.55 19.80
N ALA A 165 30.52 3.74 19.52
CA ALA A 165 29.99 2.79 20.47
C ALA A 165 31.00 1.67 20.83
N LEU A 166 31.78 1.20 19.83
CA LEU A 166 32.86 0.23 20.07
C LEU A 166 33.96 0.80 20.96
N ALA A 167 34.37 2.06 20.71
CA ALA A 167 35.39 2.74 21.51
C ALA A 167 34.98 2.91 22.97
N LEU A 168 33.65 2.98 23.23
CA LEU A 168 33.08 3.01 24.59
C LEU A 168 32.89 1.59 25.22
N GLY A 169 33.41 0.54 24.57
CA GLY A 169 33.33 -0.84 25.04
C GLY A 169 31.96 -1.51 24.92
N ALA A 170 31.09 -0.98 24.06
CA ALA A 170 29.76 -1.56 23.86
C ALA A 170 29.83 -2.95 23.19
N SER A 171 29.10 -3.93 23.71
CA SER A 171 28.95 -5.25 23.12
C SER A 171 28.19 -5.19 21.79
N ARG A 172 28.35 -6.21 20.92
CA ARG A 172 27.62 -6.32 19.62
C ARG A 172 26.11 -6.23 19.80
N THR A 173 25.56 -6.85 20.83
CA THR A 173 24.12 -6.79 21.15
C THR A 173 23.68 -5.39 21.56
N THR A 174 24.51 -4.70 22.36
CA THR A 174 24.24 -3.31 22.78
C THR A 174 24.28 -2.38 21.57
N ILE A 175 25.26 -2.53 20.69
CA ILE A 175 25.37 -1.74 19.44
C ILE A 175 24.14 -1.97 18.57
N PHE A 176 23.70 -3.22 18.39
CA PHE A 176 22.50 -3.49 17.63
C PHE A 176 21.26 -2.83 18.24
N ARG A 177 20.98 -3.07 19.53
CA ARG A 177 19.74 -2.63 20.18
C ARG A 177 19.68 -1.09 20.36
N ARG A 178 20.81 -0.44 20.67
CA ARG A 178 20.86 1.00 21.03
C ARG A 178 21.34 1.91 19.91
N VAL A 179 22.01 1.39 18.87
CA VAL A 179 22.56 2.20 17.78
C VAL A 179 21.94 1.82 16.44
N ILE A 180 22.13 0.55 16.01
CA ILE A 180 21.76 0.13 14.64
C ILE A 180 20.26 0.08 14.47
N PHE A 181 19.54 -0.65 15.34
CA PHE A 181 18.10 -0.84 15.20
C PHE A 181 17.34 0.49 15.29
N PRO A 182 17.54 1.37 16.29
CA PRO A 182 16.89 2.66 16.29
C PRO A 182 17.24 3.55 15.10
N ALA A 183 18.49 3.53 14.64
CA ALA A 183 18.92 4.33 13.49
C ALA A 183 18.37 3.79 12.15
N SER A 184 18.04 2.51 12.04
CA SER A 184 17.44 1.91 10.85
C SER A 184 15.92 2.08 10.76
N LEU A 185 15.23 2.32 11.88
CA LEU A 185 13.77 2.42 11.91
C LEU A 185 13.16 3.43 10.93
N PRO A 186 13.68 4.67 10.76
CA PRO A 186 13.15 5.61 9.77
C PRO A 186 13.11 5.04 8.35
N GLY A 187 14.20 4.36 7.93
CA GLY A 187 14.29 3.72 6.62
C GLY A 187 13.33 2.54 6.47
N ILE A 188 13.15 1.74 7.53
CA ILE A 188 12.20 0.63 7.56
C ILE A 188 10.76 1.16 7.43
N PHE A 189 10.38 2.19 8.20
CA PHE A 189 9.04 2.78 8.10
C PHE A 189 8.78 3.42 6.73
N THR A 190 9.77 4.07 6.13
CA THR A 190 9.66 4.57 4.75
C THR A 190 9.33 3.42 3.79
N SER A 191 10.01 2.29 3.91
CA SER A 191 9.78 1.11 3.07
C SER A 191 8.42 0.47 3.32
N ILE A 192 7.98 0.38 4.58
CA ILE A 192 6.64 -0.09 4.95
C ILE A 192 5.58 0.75 4.24
N ARG A 193 5.71 2.07 4.24
CA ARG A 193 4.76 2.98 3.59
C ARG A 193 4.74 2.83 2.07
N VAL A 194 5.91 2.72 1.43
CA VAL A 194 5.98 2.45 -0.02
C VAL A 194 5.33 1.12 -0.36
N SER A 195 5.51 0.10 0.49
CA SER A 195 4.93 -1.23 0.31
C SER A 195 3.40 -1.26 0.44
N ILE A 196 2.76 -0.29 1.12
CA ILE A 196 1.30 -0.19 1.18
C ILE A 196 0.72 -0.02 -0.23
N GLY A 197 1.25 0.91 -1.03
CA GLY A 197 0.78 1.13 -2.40
C GLY A 197 0.91 -0.11 -3.29
N LEU A 198 2.04 -0.80 -3.20
CA LEU A 198 2.28 -2.06 -3.92
C LEU A 198 1.35 -3.18 -3.43
N GLY A 199 1.13 -3.29 -2.13
CA GLY A 199 0.23 -4.27 -1.53
C GLY A 199 -1.23 -4.07 -1.94
N VAL A 200 -1.71 -2.83 -2.00
CA VAL A 200 -3.04 -2.50 -2.53
C VAL A 200 -3.14 -2.88 -4.01
N THR A 201 -2.11 -2.64 -4.81
CA THR A 201 -2.08 -3.07 -6.21
C THR A 201 -2.18 -4.59 -6.35
N MET A 202 -1.45 -5.33 -5.50
CA MET A 202 -1.54 -6.80 -5.49
C MET A 202 -2.92 -7.30 -5.01
N LEU A 203 -3.51 -6.64 -4.03
CA LEU A 203 -4.86 -6.93 -3.57
C LEU A 203 -5.88 -6.77 -4.70
N VAL A 204 -5.80 -5.64 -5.45
CA VAL A 204 -6.68 -5.41 -6.61
C VAL A 204 -6.56 -6.56 -7.62
N GLY A 205 -5.34 -6.92 -8.02
CA GLY A 205 -5.13 -8.02 -8.96
C GLY A 205 -5.63 -9.37 -8.42
N ALA A 206 -5.43 -9.65 -7.13
CA ALA A 206 -5.91 -10.87 -6.50
C ALA A 206 -7.44 -10.94 -6.41
N GLU A 207 -8.10 -9.79 -6.21
CA GLU A 207 -9.57 -9.71 -6.15
C GLU A 207 -10.24 -9.70 -7.52
N MET A 208 -9.52 -9.44 -8.61
CA MET A 208 -10.06 -9.55 -9.97
C MET A 208 -10.17 -11.01 -10.44
N ILE A 209 -9.53 -11.96 -9.74
CA ILE A 209 -9.46 -13.36 -10.16
C ILE A 209 -10.05 -14.26 -9.06
N ALA A 210 -10.96 -15.13 -9.44
CA ALA A 210 -11.51 -16.22 -8.62
C ALA A 210 -11.99 -15.77 -7.22
N THR A 211 -12.81 -14.71 -7.17
CA THR A 211 -13.43 -14.24 -5.91
C THR A 211 -14.90 -13.86 -6.12
N SER A 212 -15.66 -13.82 -5.04
CA SER A 212 -17.06 -13.38 -5.02
C SER A 212 -17.30 -12.19 -4.09
N ALA A 213 -16.23 -11.56 -3.59
CA ALA A 213 -16.31 -10.41 -2.70
C ALA A 213 -14.97 -9.64 -2.69
N GLY A 214 -15.07 -8.36 -2.39
CA GLY A 214 -13.97 -7.40 -2.36
C GLY A 214 -14.32 -6.16 -3.17
N ILE A 215 -13.63 -5.04 -2.93
CA ILE A 215 -13.90 -3.79 -3.64
C ILE A 215 -13.44 -3.88 -5.11
N ALA A 216 -12.28 -4.51 -5.36
CA ALA A 216 -11.80 -4.68 -6.73
C ALA A 216 -12.63 -5.72 -7.50
N TYR A 217 -13.12 -6.78 -6.83
CA TYR A 217 -14.12 -7.68 -7.40
C TYR A 217 -15.38 -6.93 -7.82
N MET A 218 -15.92 -6.08 -6.94
CA MET A 218 -17.10 -5.26 -7.25
C MET A 218 -16.87 -4.40 -8.50
N ALA A 219 -15.71 -3.73 -8.59
CA ALA A 219 -15.37 -2.91 -9.75
C ALA A 219 -15.23 -3.74 -11.03
N MET A 220 -14.55 -4.89 -10.97
CA MET A 220 -14.37 -5.77 -12.12
C MET A 220 -15.69 -6.35 -12.61
N SER A 221 -16.48 -6.93 -11.70
CA SER A 221 -17.79 -7.47 -12.06
C SER A 221 -18.74 -6.38 -12.61
N ALA A 222 -18.68 -5.16 -12.10
CA ALA A 222 -19.44 -4.03 -12.63
C ALA A 222 -18.98 -3.64 -14.05
N SER A 223 -17.68 -3.78 -14.36
CA SER A 223 -17.16 -3.49 -15.70
C SER A 223 -17.70 -4.47 -16.76
N ASP A 224 -17.92 -5.72 -16.41
CA ASP A 224 -18.49 -6.74 -17.31
C ASP A 224 -19.92 -6.38 -17.76
N PHE A 225 -20.64 -5.59 -16.93
CA PHE A 225 -21.97 -5.06 -17.23
C PHE A 225 -21.97 -3.59 -17.65
N LEU A 226 -20.81 -3.01 -17.94
CA LEU A 226 -20.64 -1.60 -18.34
C LEU A 226 -21.21 -0.60 -17.31
N LEU A 227 -21.26 -0.99 -16.04
CA LEU A 227 -21.70 -0.13 -14.92
C LEU A 227 -20.59 0.82 -14.46
N THR A 228 -20.16 1.72 -15.33
CA THR A 228 -18.99 2.60 -15.13
C THR A 228 -19.06 3.41 -13.82
N ASN A 229 -20.26 3.83 -13.41
CA ASN A 229 -20.45 4.51 -12.12
C ASN A 229 -19.95 3.66 -10.94
N VAL A 230 -20.27 2.36 -10.93
CA VAL A 230 -19.85 1.41 -9.88
C VAL A 230 -18.36 1.16 -9.95
N VAL A 231 -17.81 1.03 -11.16
CA VAL A 231 -16.35 0.89 -11.37
C VAL A 231 -15.60 2.07 -10.76
N ILE A 232 -16.01 3.31 -11.07
CA ILE A 232 -15.36 4.52 -10.54
C ILE A 232 -15.51 4.59 -9.01
N VAL A 233 -16.67 4.26 -8.46
CA VAL A 233 -16.84 4.18 -6.99
C VAL A 233 -15.86 3.17 -6.40
N GLY A 234 -15.70 1.98 -6.98
CA GLY A 234 -14.73 0.99 -6.52
C GLY A 234 -13.29 1.50 -6.56
N VAL A 235 -12.88 2.13 -7.66
CA VAL A 235 -11.55 2.74 -7.80
C VAL A 235 -11.30 3.82 -6.75
N LEU A 236 -12.29 4.71 -6.52
CA LEU A 236 -12.18 5.77 -5.50
C LEU A 236 -12.08 5.20 -4.09
N ILE A 237 -12.85 4.14 -3.77
CA ILE A 237 -12.76 3.47 -2.47
C ILE A 237 -11.37 2.84 -2.29
N MET A 238 -10.82 2.18 -3.30
CA MET A 238 -9.47 1.58 -3.22
C MET A 238 -8.38 2.65 -3.07
N ALA A 239 -8.49 3.78 -3.78
CA ALA A 239 -7.58 4.91 -3.63
C ALA A 239 -7.64 5.50 -2.21
N PHE A 240 -8.86 5.67 -1.67
CA PHE A 240 -9.06 6.14 -0.30
C PHE A 240 -8.53 5.14 0.73
N LEU A 241 -8.75 3.84 0.52
CA LEU A 241 -8.22 2.77 1.36
C LEU A 241 -6.68 2.82 1.43
N GLY A 242 -6.01 2.89 0.27
CA GLY A 242 -4.55 3.01 0.23
C GLY A 242 -4.04 4.27 0.95
N TYR A 243 -4.72 5.40 0.76
CA TYR A 243 -4.40 6.65 1.45
C TYR A 243 -4.61 6.57 2.97
N ALA A 244 -5.72 5.98 3.41
CA ALA A 244 -6.02 5.79 4.83
C ALA A 244 -4.98 4.89 5.52
N LEU A 245 -4.57 3.81 4.85
CA LEU A 245 -3.52 2.91 5.33
C LEU A 245 -2.15 3.63 5.43
N ASP A 246 -1.78 4.48 4.45
CA ASP A 246 -0.56 5.31 4.55
C ASP A 246 -0.64 6.31 5.71
N LEU A 247 -1.81 6.91 5.95
CA LEU A 247 -1.99 7.79 7.12
C LEU A 247 -1.82 7.05 8.44
N ILE A 248 -2.35 5.83 8.55
CA ILE A 248 -2.17 4.98 9.74
C ILE A 248 -0.69 4.65 9.92
N ALA A 249 0.00 4.24 8.85
CA ALA A 249 1.42 3.94 8.90
C ALA A 249 2.27 5.16 9.32
N ARG A 250 1.95 6.36 8.83
CA ARG A 250 2.58 7.63 9.27
C ARG A 250 2.32 7.92 10.74
N ALA A 251 1.10 7.68 11.22
CA ALA A 251 0.77 7.91 12.62
C ALA A 251 1.56 6.96 13.55
N VAL A 252 1.74 5.70 13.14
CA VAL A 252 2.58 4.72 13.85
C VAL A 252 4.05 5.13 13.77
N GLU A 253 4.56 5.49 12.60
CA GLU A 253 5.93 5.98 12.39
C GLU A 253 6.25 7.14 13.34
N ASN A 254 5.39 8.17 13.38
CA ASN A 254 5.60 9.35 14.22
C ASN A 254 5.63 9.03 15.72
N ARG A 255 4.93 7.97 16.17
CA ARG A 255 4.95 7.53 17.56
C ARG A 255 6.20 6.71 17.89
N VAL A 256 6.63 5.85 16.98
CA VAL A 256 7.76 4.93 17.16
C VAL A 256 9.08 5.64 16.91
N VAL A 257 9.16 6.53 15.91
CA VAL A 257 10.38 7.19 15.44
C VAL A 257 10.31 8.69 15.72
N HIS A 258 10.15 9.07 16.97
CA HIS A 258 10.03 10.47 17.41
C HIS A 258 11.33 11.29 17.24
N TRP A 259 12.47 10.64 16.97
CA TRP A 259 13.77 11.26 16.69
C TRP A 259 14.05 11.45 15.20
N GLY A 260 13.23 10.89 14.30
CA GLY A 260 13.39 11.01 12.85
C GLY A 260 13.36 12.49 12.41
N GLY A 261 14.34 12.89 11.61
CA GLY A 261 14.43 14.25 11.09
C GLY A 261 15.13 15.29 11.99
N LYS A 262 15.70 14.87 13.14
CA LYS A 262 16.48 15.73 14.04
C LYS A 262 17.99 15.56 13.86
N GLU A 263 18.42 14.71 12.93
CA GLU A 263 19.82 14.54 12.56
C GLU A 263 20.15 15.46 11.39
N GLY A 264 20.55 16.70 11.68
CA GLY A 264 21.10 17.70 10.78
C GLY A 264 22.40 18.20 11.34
#